data_08c08e0ff58e5371809ddd88397f2794
#
_entry.id   08c08e0ff58e5371809ddd88397f2794
#
_cell.length_a   1.000
_cell.length_b   1.000
_cell.length_c   1.000
_cell.angle_alpha   90.00
_cell.angle_beta   90.00
_cell.angle_gamma   90.00
#
_symmetry.space_group_name_H-M   'P 1'
#
loop_
_entity.id
_entity.type
_entity.pdbx_description
1 polymer ?
#
loop_
_entity_poly.entity_id
_entity_poly.type
_entity_poly.pdbx_seq_one_letter_code
_entity_poly.pdbx_strand_id
1 'polypeptide(L)'
;MAIEVGTQAPDFELKDNHGRTVRLADFRGEKNVVLLFYPFAFTGVCTGELSALRDELPAFVNDDTQLLAASCDSIHTLRVFGEQEGLEYPLLSDFWPHGETSSAYGVFDTEKGCAVRGTFIIDKEGVIRWTVVNGLPDARDLNDYIKALDAL
;
A
#
# COMPACT_ATOMS: atom_id res chain seq x y z
N MET A 1 0.43 2.11 -17.12
CA MET A 1 -0.99 1.99 -16.78
C MET A 1 -1.17 1.07 -15.59
N ALA A 2 -1.98 1.46 -14.67
CA ALA A 2 -2.32 0.60 -13.54
C ALA A 2 -3.01 -0.67 -14.01
N ILE A 3 -2.73 -1.79 -13.34
CA ILE A 3 -3.38 -3.06 -13.67
C ILE A 3 -4.85 -3.03 -13.22
N GLU A 4 -5.67 -3.77 -13.94
CA GLU A 4 -7.12 -3.69 -13.83
C GLU A 4 -7.71 -4.68 -12.82
N VAL A 5 -8.92 -4.37 -12.37
CA VAL A 5 -9.76 -5.28 -11.58
C VAL A 5 -9.97 -6.59 -12.35
N GLY A 6 -9.91 -7.70 -11.64
CA GLY A 6 -10.01 -9.04 -12.21
C GLY A 6 -8.68 -9.67 -12.58
N THR A 7 -7.58 -8.90 -12.50
CA THR A 7 -6.22 -9.40 -12.78
C THR A 7 -5.65 -10.05 -11.54
N GLN A 8 -4.87 -11.12 -11.72
CA GLN A 8 -4.10 -11.69 -10.63
C GLN A 8 -3.06 -10.68 -10.19
N ALA A 9 -3.06 -10.32 -8.91
CA ALA A 9 -2.12 -9.33 -8.37
C ALA A 9 -0.68 -9.85 -8.50
N PRO A 10 0.26 -9.03 -9.02
CA PRO A 10 1.67 -9.41 -9.04
C PRO A 10 2.19 -9.73 -7.65
N ASP A 11 2.88 -10.85 -7.49
CA ASP A 11 3.54 -11.18 -6.23
C ASP A 11 4.70 -10.21 -5.97
N PHE A 12 5.01 -10.01 -4.70
CA PHE A 12 6.17 -9.24 -4.30
C PHE A 12 6.75 -9.78 -3.00
N GLU A 13 8.00 -9.42 -2.75
CA GLU A 13 8.70 -9.69 -1.52
C GLU A 13 9.47 -8.42 -1.17
N LEU A 14 9.03 -7.71 -0.14
CA LEU A 14 9.61 -6.45 0.28
C LEU A 14 9.92 -6.46 1.77
N LYS A 15 10.91 -5.67 2.18
CA LYS A 15 11.18 -5.44 3.60
C LYS A 15 10.24 -4.37 4.12
N ASP A 16 9.76 -4.55 5.36
CA ASP A 16 8.99 -3.52 6.04
C ASP A 16 9.92 -2.59 6.86
N ASN A 17 9.29 -1.61 7.52
CA ASN A 17 9.99 -0.62 8.34
C ASN A 17 10.70 -1.21 9.58
N HIS A 18 10.46 -2.49 9.90
CA HIS A 18 11.16 -3.21 10.97
C HIS A 18 12.18 -4.22 10.43
N GLY A 19 12.42 -4.21 9.12
CA GLY A 19 13.37 -5.11 8.48
C GLY A 19 12.83 -6.52 8.24
N ARG A 20 11.53 -6.75 8.48
CA ARG A 20 10.92 -8.06 8.24
C ARG A 20 10.55 -8.22 6.77
N THR A 21 10.64 -9.44 6.26
CA THR A 21 10.24 -9.74 4.89
C THR A 21 8.73 -9.94 4.82
N VAL A 22 8.06 -9.23 3.92
CA VAL A 22 6.62 -9.33 3.69
C VAL A 22 6.38 -9.76 2.24
N ARG A 23 5.61 -10.82 2.05
CA ARG A 23 5.25 -11.35 0.75
C ARG A 23 3.74 -11.30 0.58
N LEU A 24 3.28 -10.93 -0.61
CA LEU A 24 1.83 -10.97 -0.89
C LEU A 24 1.27 -12.39 -0.69
N ALA A 25 2.01 -13.39 -1.11
CA ALA A 25 1.60 -14.79 -1.00
C ALA A 25 1.31 -15.26 0.45
N ASP A 26 1.89 -14.58 1.43
CA ASP A 26 1.68 -14.92 2.85
C ASP A 26 0.23 -14.70 3.30
N PHE A 27 -0.52 -13.85 2.57
CA PHE A 27 -1.92 -13.53 2.91
C PHE A 27 -2.92 -14.33 2.09
N ARG A 28 -2.47 -15.07 1.08
CA ARG A 28 -3.37 -15.84 0.22
C ARG A 28 -4.09 -16.93 1.04
N GLY A 29 -5.42 -16.95 0.90
CA GLY A 29 -6.27 -17.88 1.64
C GLY A 29 -6.58 -17.43 3.06
N GLU A 30 -5.97 -16.36 3.56
CA GLU A 30 -6.10 -15.91 4.93
C GLU A 30 -6.72 -14.53 5.08
N LYS A 31 -6.22 -13.55 4.30
CA LYS A 31 -6.67 -12.16 4.42
C LYS A 31 -6.80 -11.50 3.06
N ASN A 32 -7.77 -10.59 2.96
CA ASN A 32 -7.81 -9.60 1.90
C ASN A 32 -6.70 -8.57 2.19
N VAL A 33 -6.08 -8.03 1.14
CA VAL A 33 -4.98 -7.07 1.29
C VAL A 33 -5.40 -5.72 0.70
N VAL A 34 -5.24 -4.67 1.49
CA VAL A 34 -5.29 -3.30 0.98
C VAL A 34 -3.85 -2.87 0.76
N LEU A 35 -3.43 -2.83 -0.49
CA LEU A 35 -2.08 -2.44 -0.88
C LEU A 35 -2.13 -1.00 -1.37
N LEU A 36 -1.56 -0.10 -0.58
CA LEU A 36 -1.57 1.33 -0.84
C LEU A 36 -0.16 1.80 -1.19
N PHE A 37 -0.02 2.35 -2.41
CA PHE A 37 1.21 3.01 -2.82
C PHE A 37 1.12 4.49 -2.54
N TYR A 38 2.20 5.10 -2.07
CA TYR A 38 2.26 6.54 -1.84
C TYR A 38 3.63 7.08 -2.27
N PRO A 39 3.70 8.37 -2.65
CA PRO A 39 4.93 8.93 -3.22
C PRO A 39 6.12 8.96 -2.27
N PHE A 40 6.00 9.65 -1.13
CA PHE A 40 7.12 9.84 -0.21
C PHE A 40 6.65 9.97 1.24
N ALA A 41 7.34 9.27 2.15
CA ALA A 41 7.23 9.53 3.58
C ALA A 41 7.60 10.99 3.88
N PHE A 42 7.08 11.52 4.98
CA PHE A 42 7.34 12.88 5.47
C PHE A 42 6.77 14.02 4.62
N THR A 43 5.91 13.72 3.65
CA THR A 43 5.22 14.76 2.87
C THR A 43 3.79 14.94 3.38
N GLY A 44 3.23 16.16 3.22
CA GLY A 44 1.96 16.53 3.84
C GLY A 44 0.77 15.65 3.47
N VAL A 45 0.52 15.44 2.18
CA VAL A 45 -0.63 14.64 1.72
C VAL A 45 -0.46 13.17 2.10
N CYS A 46 0.74 12.61 1.93
CA CYS A 46 1.02 11.23 2.31
C CYS A 46 0.84 11.02 3.80
N THR A 47 1.39 11.91 4.63
CA THR A 47 1.24 11.82 6.09
C THR A 47 -0.22 11.87 6.48
N GLY A 48 -1.01 12.75 5.87
CA GLY A 48 -2.44 12.86 6.14
C GLY A 48 -3.21 11.58 5.79
N GLU A 49 -2.95 10.99 4.63
CA GLU A 49 -3.58 9.73 4.22
C GLU A 49 -3.24 8.58 5.17
N LEU A 50 -1.96 8.43 5.50
CA LEU A 50 -1.49 7.34 6.35
C LEU A 50 -1.97 7.48 7.79
N SER A 51 -2.05 8.71 8.29
CA SER A 51 -2.59 8.99 9.64
C SER A 51 -4.09 8.73 9.72
N ALA A 52 -4.84 9.02 8.66
CA ALA A 52 -6.28 8.69 8.60
C ALA A 52 -6.49 7.18 8.68
N LEU A 53 -5.66 6.39 8.00
CA LEU A 53 -5.71 4.92 8.08
C LEU A 53 -5.32 4.42 9.47
N ARG A 54 -4.34 5.05 10.11
CA ARG A 54 -3.96 4.75 11.50
C ARG A 54 -5.15 4.91 12.44
N ASP A 55 -5.90 5.99 12.29
CA ASP A 55 -7.03 6.32 13.17
C ASP A 55 -8.22 5.38 12.98
N GLU A 56 -8.30 4.69 11.83
CA GLU A 56 -9.34 3.71 11.51
C GLU A 56 -8.76 2.28 11.38
N LEU A 57 -7.68 2.00 12.09
CA LEU A 57 -6.90 0.77 11.94
C LEU A 57 -7.73 -0.53 12.04
N PRO A 58 -8.69 -0.67 12.97
CA PRO A 58 -9.46 -1.92 13.07
C PRO A 58 -10.24 -2.28 11.80
N ALA A 59 -10.57 -1.32 10.95
CA ALA A 59 -11.24 -1.58 9.68
C ALA A 59 -10.26 -2.17 8.64
N PHE A 60 -8.96 -1.95 8.80
CA PHE A 60 -7.92 -2.29 7.81
C PHE A 60 -6.93 -3.36 8.29
N VAL A 61 -6.89 -3.64 9.59
CA VAL A 61 -6.05 -4.70 10.16
C VAL A 61 -6.90 -5.48 11.15
N ASN A 62 -7.35 -6.66 10.73
CA ASN A 62 -8.20 -7.54 11.51
C ASN A 62 -8.04 -8.98 11.00
N ASP A 63 -8.96 -9.89 11.40
CA ASP A 63 -8.86 -11.30 11.01
C ASP A 63 -9.03 -11.51 9.50
N ASP A 64 -9.70 -10.61 8.79
CA ASP A 64 -10.01 -10.75 7.36
C ASP A 64 -9.24 -9.80 6.45
N THR A 65 -8.58 -8.79 7.00
CA THR A 65 -7.97 -7.72 6.20
C THR A 65 -6.61 -7.31 6.75
N GLN A 66 -5.68 -7.06 5.84
CA GLN A 66 -4.36 -6.52 6.14
C GLN A 66 -4.08 -5.30 5.27
N LEU A 67 -3.70 -4.20 5.90
CA LEU A 67 -3.22 -2.99 5.22
C LEU A 67 -1.70 -3.09 5.06
N LEU A 68 -1.24 -2.84 3.85
CA LEU A 68 0.19 -2.72 3.51
C LEU A 68 0.37 -1.40 2.77
N ALA A 69 1.27 -0.55 3.24
CA ALA A 69 1.57 0.72 2.56
C ALA A 69 2.99 0.66 2.00
N ALA A 70 3.17 1.03 0.74
CA ALA A 70 4.44 0.91 0.04
C ALA A 70 4.88 2.24 -0.58
N SER A 71 6.15 2.55 -0.44
CA SER A 71 6.80 3.68 -1.11
C SER A 71 8.19 3.29 -1.56
N CYS A 72 8.84 4.16 -2.35
CA CYS A 72 10.21 3.93 -2.79
C CYS A 72 11.24 4.44 -1.78
N ASP A 73 10.83 4.71 -0.54
CA ASP A 73 11.73 5.13 0.54
C ASP A 73 12.53 3.94 1.10
N SER A 74 13.67 4.22 1.70
CA SER A 74 14.47 3.21 2.37
C SER A 74 13.78 2.72 3.66
N ILE A 75 14.14 1.52 4.14
CA ILE A 75 13.61 0.99 5.40
C ILE A 75 13.98 1.90 6.59
N HIS A 76 15.11 2.58 6.51
CA HIS A 76 15.55 3.49 7.57
C HIS A 76 14.64 4.72 7.68
N THR A 77 14.29 5.31 6.54
CA THR A 77 13.32 6.40 6.47
C THR A 77 11.96 5.96 6.98
N LEU A 78 11.51 4.78 6.54
CA LEU A 78 10.19 4.26 6.92
C LEU A 78 10.10 3.93 8.40
N ARG A 79 11.19 3.45 9.01
CA ARG A 79 11.21 3.19 10.45
C ARG A 79 10.97 4.46 11.25
N VAL A 80 11.71 5.53 10.94
CA VAL A 80 11.56 6.80 11.65
C VAL A 80 10.17 7.40 11.41
N PHE A 81 9.71 7.37 10.17
CA PHE A 81 8.39 7.87 9.80
C PHE A 81 7.28 7.13 10.54
N GLY A 82 7.34 5.80 10.57
CA GLY A 82 6.36 4.97 11.27
C GLY A 82 6.33 5.23 12.77
N GLU A 83 7.49 5.38 13.40
CA GLU A 83 7.59 5.71 14.82
C GLU A 83 7.04 7.10 15.13
N GLN A 84 7.43 8.08 14.32
CA GLN A 84 7.01 9.47 14.51
C GLN A 84 5.50 9.66 14.36
N GLU A 85 4.89 8.99 13.39
CA GLU A 85 3.46 9.09 13.11
C GLU A 85 2.61 8.04 13.82
N GLY A 86 3.23 7.12 14.55
CA GLY A 86 2.50 6.06 15.27
C GLY A 86 1.79 5.08 14.36
N LEU A 87 2.39 4.75 13.22
CA LEU A 87 1.81 3.82 12.25
C LEU A 87 2.12 2.38 12.65
N GLU A 88 1.09 1.58 12.93
CA GLU A 88 1.24 0.20 13.40
C GLU A 88 1.03 -0.85 12.31
N TYR A 89 0.84 -0.44 11.07
CA TYR A 89 0.77 -1.35 9.93
C TYR A 89 2.09 -1.34 9.16
N PRO A 90 2.40 -2.41 8.39
CA PRO A 90 3.67 -2.49 7.70
C PRO A 90 3.85 -1.39 6.66
N LEU A 91 5.01 -0.74 6.68
CA LEU A 91 5.45 0.21 5.67
C LEU A 91 6.50 -0.49 4.82
N LEU A 92 6.15 -0.82 3.58
CA LEU A 92 6.99 -1.61 2.70
C LEU A 92 7.93 -0.72 1.90
N SER A 93 9.17 -1.17 1.74
CA SER A 93 10.19 -0.43 1.01
C SER A 93 10.36 -0.99 -0.40
N ASP A 94 9.96 -0.22 -1.40
CA ASP A 94 10.17 -0.51 -2.82
C ASP A 94 11.40 0.27 -3.32
N PHE A 95 12.40 0.40 -2.44
CA PHE A 95 13.59 1.21 -2.69
C PHE A 95 14.53 0.56 -3.71
N TRP A 96 14.71 -0.78 -3.62
CA TRP A 96 15.66 -1.46 -4.52
C TRP A 96 15.22 -2.90 -4.82
N PRO A 97 15.18 -3.35 -6.10
CA PRO A 97 15.35 -2.47 -7.29
C PRO A 97 14.31 -1.37 -7.30
N HIS A 98 14.76 -0.15 -7.54
CA HIS A 98 13.96 1.05 -7.27
C HIS A 98 12.64 1.06 -8.06
N GLY A 99 11.53 1.03 -7.34
CA GLY A 99 10.21 1.07 -7.95
C GLY A 99 9.79 -0.21 -8.66
N GLU A 100 10.45 -1.35 -8.42
CA GLU A 100 10.12 -2.61 -9.10
C GLU A 100 8.68 -3.02 -8.86
N THR A 101 8.22 -3.00 -7.61
CA THR A 101 6.86 -3.41 -7.27
C THR A 101 5.83 -2.39 -7.77
N SER A 102 6.06 -1.10 -7.56
CA SER A 102 5.15 -0.08 -8.08
C SER A 102 5.06 -0.10 -9.60
N SER A 103 6.16 -0.42 -10.30
CA SER A 103 6.17 -0.61 -11.75
C SER A 103 5.34 -1.83 -12.15
N ALA A 104 5.43 -2.94 -11.40
CA ALA A 104 4.64 -4.15 -11.69
C ALA A 104 3.15 -3.88 -11.56
N TYR A 105 2.75 -2.98 -10.65
CA TYR A 105 1.36 -2.57 -10.48
C TYR A 105 0.96 -1.40 -11.39
N GLY A 106 1.90 -0.90 -12.22
CA GLY A 106 1.62 0.16 -13.19
C GLY A 106 1.44 1.55 -12.56
N VAL A 107 2.02 1.78 -11.39
CA VAL A 107 1.86 3.05 -10.63
C VAL A 107 3.19 3.72 -10.31
N PHE A 108 4.24 3.45 -11.06
CA PHE A 108 5.54 4.10 -10.86
C PHE A 108 5.68 5.29 -11.80
N ASP A 109 6.03 6.47 -11.24
CA ASP A 109 6.32 7.68 -12.00
C ASP A 109 7.82 7.74 -12.30
N THR A 110 8.19 7.49 -13.55
CA THR A 110 9.61 7.42 -13.96
C THR A 110 10.30 8.78 -13.96
N GLU A 111 9.55 9.87 -14.03
CA GLU A 111 10.12 11.21 -14.00
C GLU A 111 10.47 11.63 -12.57
N LYS A 112 9.64 11.28 -11.61
CA LYS A 112 9.83 11.65 -10.20
C LYS A 112 10.52 10.58 -9.37
N GLY A 113 10.63 9.35 -9.90
CA GLY A 113 11.28 8.26 -9.19
C GLY A 113 10.51 7.76 -7.97
N CYS A 114 9.19 7.87 -7.99
CA CYS A 114 8.33 7.46 -6.89
C CYS A 114 7.03 6.84 -7.39
N ALA A 115 6.29 6.21 -6.49
CA ALA A 115 4.95 5.72 -6.80
C ALA A 115 3.97 6.91 -6.88
N VAL A 116 2.93 6.76 -7.70
CA VAL A 116 1.76 7.64 -7.63
C VAL A 116 0.81 7.09 -6.56
N ARG A 117 -0.29 7.80 -6.29
CA ARG A 117 -1.26 7.39 -5.26
C ARG A 117 -2.18 6.30 -5.78
N GLY A 118 -1.69 5.08 -5.83
CA GLY A 118 -2.44 3.92 -6.26
C GLY A 118 -2.82 3.03 -5.08
N THR A 119 -4.07 2.54 -5.07
CA THR A 119 -4.52 1.58 -4.07
C THR A 119 -5.15 0.40 -4.77
N PHE A 120 -4.81 -0.80 -4.30
CA PHE A 120 -5.34 -2.05 -4.83
C PHE A 120 -5.91 -2.87 -3.69
N ILE A 121 -7.16 -3.30 -3.81
CA ILE A 121 -7.74 -4.24 -2.85
C ILE A 121 -7.72 -5.61 -3.51
N ILE A 122 -7.01 -6.53 -2.86
CA ILE A 122 -6.71 -7.86 -3.35
C ILE A 122 -7.43 -8.86 -2.46
N ASP A 123 -8.22 -9.77 -3.05
CA ASP A 123 -8.97 -10.74 -2.26
C ASP A 123 -8.07 -11.91 -1.78
N LYS A 124 -8.67 -12.81 -1.02
CA LYS A 124 -7.95 -13.98 -0.46
C LYS A 124 -7.41 -14.93 -1.54
N GLU A 125 -7.92 -14.83 -2.76
CA GLU A 125 -7.45 -15.63 -3.90
C GLU A 125 -6.33 -14.95 -4.69
N GLY A 126 -5.95 -13.73 -4.29
CA GLY A 126 -4.89 -12.96 -4.94
C GLY A 126 -5.36 -12.16 -6.15
N VAL A 127 -6.67 -11.98 -6.32
CA VAL A 127 -7.25 -11.25 -7.44
C VAL A 127 -7.56 -9.81 -7.04
N ILE A 128 -7.21 -8.85 -7.89
CA ILE A 128 -7.53 -7.44 -7.67
C ILE A 128 -9.04 -7.25 -7.85
N ARG A 129 -9.71 -6.77 -6.80
CA ARG A 129 -11.15 -6.57 -6.78
C ARG A 129 -11.55 -5.10 -6.85
N TRP A 130 -10.64 -4.21 -6.52
CA TRP A 130 -10.91 -2.77 -6.55
C TRP A 130 -9.59 -2.01 -6.68
N THR A 131 -9.64 -0.86 -7.37
CA THR A 131 -8.46 -0.01 -7.52
C THR A 131 -8.86 1.45 -7.67
N VAL A 132 -8.02 2.35 -7.18
CA VAL A 132 -8.09 3.78 -7.46
C VAL A 132 -6.67 4.30 -7.67
N VAL A 133 -6.53 5.25 -8.60
CA VAL A 133 -5.25 5.92 -8.85
C VAL A 133 -5.50 7.41 -8.93
N ASN A 134 -4.94 8.16 -7.99
CA ASN A 134 -5.05 9.62 -7.93
C ASN A 134 -3.69 10.27 -8.29
N GLY A 135 -3.74 11.50 -8.75
CA GLY A 135 -2.55 12.31 -8.95
C GLY A 135 -1.86 12.65 -7.63
N LEU A 136 -0.61 13.09 -7.72
CA LEU A 136 0.23 13.32 -6.53
C LEU A 136 -0.38 14.27 -5.49
N PRO A 137 -1.06 15.38 -5.86
CA PRO A 137 -1.64 16.29 -4.86
C PRO A 137 -2.99 15.85 -4.30
N ASP A 138 -3.60 14.79 -4.84
CA ASP A 138 -4.99 14.43 -4.58
C ASP A 138 -5.08 13.27 -3.60
N ALA A 139 -5.38 13.55 -2.32
CA ALA A 139 -5.60 12.52 -1.32
C ALA A 139 -6.78 11.61 -1.70
N ARG A 140 -6.67 10.33 -1.33
CA ARG A 140 -7.72 9.32 -1.57
C ARG A 140 -8.73 9.33 -0.43
N ASP A 141 -9.96 8.91 -0.73
CA ASP A 141 -11.02 8.84 0.29
C ASP A 141 -11.02 7.45 0.95
N LEU A 142 -10.71 7.42 2.23
CA LEU A 142 -10.69 6.25 3.07
C LEU A 142 -12.05 5.50 3.09
N ASN A 143 -13.16 6.20 2.99
CA ASN A 143 -14.48 5.58 2.98
C ASN A 143 -14.71 4.71 1.75
N ASP A 144 -14.08 5.02 0.64
CA ASP A 144 -14.14 4.19 -0.58
C ASP A 144 -13.51 2.82 -0.34
N TYR A 145 -12.44 2.76 0.46
CA TYR A 145 -11.79 1.49 0.82
C TYR A 145 -12.71 0.62 1.67
N ILE A 146 -13.38 1.22 2.65
CA ILE A 146 -14.29 0.51 3.55
C ILE A 146 -15.44 -0.10 2.75
N LYS A 147 -16.04 0.68 1.85
CA LYS A 147 -17.13 0.19 0.98
C LYS A 147 -16.66 -0.96 0.08
N ALA A 148 -15.46 -0.85 -0.49
CA ALA A 148 -14.91 -1.89 -1.35
C ALA A 148 -14.63 -3.19 -0.57
N LEU A 149 -14.13 -3.08 0.65
CA LEU A 149 -13.91 -4.24 1.52
C LEU A 149 -15.21 -4.91 1.92
N ASP A 150 -16.25 -4.13 2.22
CA ASP A 150 -17.56 -4.66 2.59
C ASP A 150 -18.22 -5.42 1.43
N ALA A 151 -17.84 -5.14 0.20
CA ALA A 151 -18.38 -5.79 -0.99
C ALA A 151 -17.69 -7.13 -1.34
N LEU A 152 -16.65 -7.53 -0.62
CA LEU A 152 -15.93 -8.78 -0.88
C LEU A 152 -16.62 -10.00 -0.31
#